data_f928f453cf78f7226d4b93029810fbd7
#
_entry.id   f928f453cf78f7226d4b93029810fbd7
#
_cell.length_a   1.000
_cell.length_b   1.000
_cell.length_c   1.000
_cell.angle_alpha   90.00
_cell.angle_beta   90.00
_cell.angle_gamma   90.00
#
_symmetry.space_group_name_H-M   'P 1'
#
loop_
_entity.id
_entity.type
_entity.pdbx_description
1 polymer ?
#
loop_
_entity_poly.entity_id
_entity_poly.type
_entity_poly.pdbx_seq_one_letter_code
_entity_poly.pdbx_strand_id
1 'polypeptide(L)'
;MQVLKTKGWDDYQLLDSGDGLRLEKFGKYLISKPDPQAIWKKSLAQEWTKTDAKFENERWNTSSNFPHKWPLTYKNLKFYAKLTPFKHTGIFPEQSINWDFIEEKTVEQSNILNLFAYTGIASLAAAAKGAKVTHVDASKPSIGWAKENQEISELSDKPIRWILDDAIAFTSRELRRGVTYDGIIMDPPVYGHGPNGEKWDFNDSFPKLLQNCSLLLSDNPLFVIVNAYAVSASSIMLQNILEDFLPKGNMESGELALEQQNGRLLSTGIFARWSK
;
A
#
# COMPACT_ATOMS: atom_id res chain seq x y z
N MET A 1 20.61 -0.12 -4.11
CA MET A 1 19.29 0.03 -4.75
C MET A 1 18.79 -1.35 -5.14
N GLN A 2 17.57 -1.70 -4.75
CA GLN A 2 17.02 -3.04 -4.92
C GLN A 2 15.79 -2.99 -5.83
N VAL A 3 15.47 -4.13 -6.50
CA VAL A 3 14.18 -4.33 -7.15
C VAL A 3 13.50 -5.48 -6.41
N LEU A 4 12.45 -5.15 -5.66
CA LEU A 4 11.67 -6.13 -4.90
C LEU A 4 10.46 -6.56 -5.71
N LYS A 5 10.24 -7.88 -5.82
CA LYS A 5 9.20 -8.47 -6.66
C LYS A 5 8.18 -9.20 -5.80
N THR A 6 6.90 -9.01 -6.11
CA THR A 6 5.80 -9.81 -5.56
C THR A 6 6.01 -11.29 -5.90
N LYS A 7 5.94 -12.17 -4.89
CA LYS A 7 6.12 -13.62 -5.03
C LYS A 7 5.12 -14.40 -4.19
N GLY A 8 4.81 -15.62 -4.62
CA GLY A 8 4.11 -16.60 -3.81
C GLY A 8 2.69 -16.21 -3.44
N TRP A 9 1.97 -15.52 -4.32
CA TRP A 9 0.58 -15.17 -4.10
C TRP A 9 -0.34 -15.89 -5.09
N ASP A 10 -1.06 -16.88 -4.62
CA ASP A 10 -1.90 -17.74 -5.46
C ASP A 10 -3.13 -17.01 -6.04
N ASP A 11 -3.69 -16.05 -5.28
CA ASP A 11 -4.86 -15.27 -5.71
C ASP A 11 -4.52 -14.04 -6.56
N TYR A 12 -3.24 -13.79 -6.81
CA TYR A 12 -2.84 -12.67 -7.67
C TYR A 12 -1.74 -13.04 -8.65
N GLN A 13 -1.85 -12.55 -9.88
CA GLN A 13 -0.80 -12.68 -10.89
C GLN A 13 -0.87 -11.55 -11.91
N LEU A 14 0.28 -10.94 -12.22
CA LEU A 14 0.43 -10.15 -13.43
C LEU A 14 0.63 -11.10 -14.61
N LEU A 15 -0.38 -11.25 -15.47
CA LEU A 15 -0.31 -12.16 -16.63
C LEU A 15 0.50 -11.55 -17.76
N ASP A 16 0.18 -10.30 -18.11
CA ASP A 16 0.81 -9.58 -19.21
C ASP A 16 0.76 -8.07 -19.00
N SER A 17 1.63 -7.33 -19.66
CA SER A 17 1.58 -5.88 -19.75
C SER A 17 2.10 -5.43 -21.11
N GLY A 18 1.58 -4.31 -21.61
CA GLY A 18 1.99 -3.73 -22.88
C GLY A 18 0.93 -2.83 -23.47
N ASP A 19 1.32 -2.02 -24.44
CA ASP A 19 0.47 -1.06 -25.13
C ASP A 19 -0.27 -0.12 -24.18
N GLY A 20 0.39 0.28 -23.06
CA GLY A 20 -0.17 1.16 -22.04
C GLY A 20 -1.15 0.51 -21.08
N LEU A 21 -1.20 -0.82 -21.04
CA LEU A 21 -2.14 -1.61 -20.24
C LEU A 21 -1.43 -2.71 -19.44
N ARG A 22 -2.09 -3.19 -18.38
CA ARG A 22 -1.73 -4.42 -17.68
C ARG A 22 -2.93 -5.34 -17.53
N LEU A 23 -2.68 -6.65 -17.65
CA LEU A 23 -3.65 -7.73 -17.49
C LEU A 23 -3.29 -8.50 -16.21
N GLU A 24 -4.18 -8.47 -15.25
CA GLU A 24 -3.98 -9.04 -13.93
C GLU A 24 -5.07 -10.07 -13.62
N LYS A 25 -4.69 -11.12 -12.90
CA LYS A 25 -5.61 -12.06 -12.29
C LYS A 25 -5.80 -11.70 -10.81
N PHE A 26 -7.04 -11.50 -10.38
CA PHE A 26 -7.43 -11.32 -8.98
C PHE A 26 -8.42 -12.42 -8.58
N GLY A 27 -7.93 -13.45 -7.89
CA GLY A 27 -8.66 -14.68 -7.66
C GLY A 27 -8.97 -15.39 -8.99
N LYS A 28 -10.22 -15.52 -9.35
CA LYS A 28 -10.65 -16.10 -10.63
C LYS A 28 -10.88 -15.08 -11.75
N TYR A 29 -10.82 -13.78 -11.46
CA TYR A 29 -11.19 -12.73 -12.41
C TYR A 29 -9.98 -12.13 -13.11
N LEU A 30 -10.09 -11.94 -14.43
CA LEU A 30 -9.12 -11.26 -15.26
C LEU A 30 -9.51 -9.79 -15.43
N ILE A 31 -8.62 -8.92 -15.04
CA ILE A 31 -8.85 -7.47 -15.00
C ILE A 31 -7.81 -6.77 -15.86
N SER A 32 -8.27 -5.94 -16.78
CA SER A 32 -7.41 -5.07 -17.60
C SER A 32 -7.60 -3.61 -17.20
N LYS A 33 -6.48 -2.92 -17.00
CA LYS A 33 -6.48 -1.49 -16.65
C LYS A 33 -5.27 -0.75 -17.21
N PRO A 34 -5.34 0.58 -17.38
CA PRO A 34 -4.23 1.40 -17.86
C PRO A 34 -3.02 1.34 -16.92
N ASP A 35 -1.85 1.20 -17.54
CA ASP A 35 -0.56 1.40 -16.89
C ASP A 35 0.38 2.14 -17.85
N PRO A 36 0.67 3.44 -17.61
CA PRO A 36 1.46 4.26 -18.53
C PRO A 36 2.93 3.84 -18.62
N GLN A 37 3.43 3.02 -17.70
CA GLN A 37 4.79 2.50 -17.77
C GLN A 37 4.94 1.33 -18.76
N ALA A 38 3.86 0.63 -19.08
CA ALA A 38 3.86 -0.55 -19.94
C ALA A 38 3.84 -0.17 -21.45
N ILE A 39 4.84 0.57 -21.91
CA ILE A 39 4.91 1.11 -23.31
C ILE A 39 5.36 0.08 -24.35
N TRP A 40 5.79 -1.10 -23.95
CA TRP A 40 6.16 -2.21 -24.83
C TRP A 40 4.93 -2.93 -25.38
N LYS A 41 5.15 -3.89 -26.29
CA LYS A 41 4.05 -4.68 -26.88
C LYS A 41 3.57 -5.77 -25.96
N LYS A 42 2.27 -6.04 -25.99
CA LYS A 42 1.63 -7.21 -25.37
C LYS A 42 2.22 -8.51 -25.88
N SER A 43 2.33 -9.51 -25.03
CA SER A 43 2.87 -10.84 -25.34
C SER A 43 1.80 -11.90 -25.48
N LEU A 44 0.68 -11.78 -24.75
CA LEU A 44 -0.36 -12.83 -24.61
C LEU A 44 -1.70 -12.41 -25.24
N ALA A 45 -1.72 -12.12 -26.56
CA ALA A 45 -2.89 -11.57 -27.25
C ALA A 45 -4.23 -12.31 -26.95
N GLN A 46 -4.20 -13.64 -26.85
CA GLN A 46 -5.40 -14.43 -26.57
C GLN A 46 -5.94 -14.25 -25.14
N GLU A 47 -5.08 -14.04 -24.14
CA GLU A 47 -5.52 -13.86 -22.76
C GLU A 47 -6.27 -12.53 -22.57
N TRP A 48 -5.92 -11.51 -23.33
CA TRP A 48 -6.60 -10.21 -23.28
C TRP A 48 -8.06 -10.28 -23.76
N THR A 49 -8.43 -11.28 -24.56
CA THR A 49 -9.82 -11.48 -25.02
C THR A 49 -10.74 -12.07 -23.94
N LYS A 50 -10.16 -12.66 -22.88
CA LYS A 50 -10.89 -13.33 -21.79
C LYS A 50 -11.15 -12.41 -20.59
N THR A 51 -10.90 -11.11 -20.72
CA THR A 51 -10.99 -10.15 -19.62
C THR A 51 -12.42 -10.03 -19.08
N ASP A 52 -12.59 -10.23 -17.76
CA ASP A 52 -13.89 -10.12 -17.07
C ASP A 52 -14.26 -8.65 -16.76
N ALA A 53 -13.26 -7.80 -16.49
CA ALA A 53 -13.44 -6.38 -16.24
C ALA A 53 -12.33 -5.56 -16.92
N LYS A 54 -12.72 -4.52 -17.65
CA LYS A 54 -11.82 -3.63 -18.37
C LYS A 54 -12.10 -2.18 -18.04
N PHE A 55 -11.06 -1.44 -17.63
CA PHE A 55 -11.16 -0.01 -17.39
C PHE A 55 -10.81 0.76 -18.65
N GLU A 56 -11.81 1.40 -19.25
CA GLU A 56 -11.69 2.20 -20.48
C GLU A 56 -12.59 3.42 -20.39
N ASN A 57 -12.16 4.52 -20.98
CA ASN A 57 -12.94 5.78 -20.99
C ASN A 57 -13.45 6.16 -19.59
N GLU A 58 -12.55 6.08 -18.60
CA GLU A 58 -12.80 6.41 -17.19
C GLU A 58 -13.92 5.59 -16.50
N ARG A 59 -14.23 4.41 -17.02
CA ARG A 59 -15.23 3.52 -16.45
C ARG A 59 -14.84 2.05 -16.58
N TRP A 60 -15.44 1.21 -15.73
CA TRP A 60 -15.34 -0.22 -15.83
C TRP A 60 -16.41 -0.78 -16.78
N ASN A 61 -15.98 -1.57 -17.74
CA ASN A 61 -16.82 -2.44 -18.54
C ASN A 61 -16.64 -3.86 -17.99
N THR A 62 -17.71 -4.48 -17.51
CA THR A 62 -17.67 -5.79 -16.85
C THR A 62 -18.55 -6.82 -17.56
N SER A 63 -18.22 -8.10 -17.40
CA SER A 63 -19.13 -9.20 -17.73
C SER A 63 -20.43 -9.09 -16.91
N SER A 64 -21.53 -9.66 -17.43
CA SER A 64 -22.88 -9.52 -16.84
C SER A 64 -23.01 -10.03 -15.40
N ASN A 65 -22.16 -10.96 -14.98
CA ASN A 65 -22.18 -11.57 -13.64
C ASN A 65 -20.96 -11.17 -12.80
N PHE A 66 -20.31 -10.04 -13.11
CA PHE A 66 -19.16 -9.58 -12.33
C PHE A 66 -19.60 -9.11 -10.94
N PRO A 67 -18.97 -9.58 -9.84
CA PRO A 67 -19.42 -9.26 -8.49
C PRO A 67 -19.08 -7.82 -8.10
N HIS A 68 -19.88 -7.27 -7.18
CA HIS A 68 -19.56 -5.99 -6.57
C HIS A 68 -18.28 -6.04 -5.72
N LYS A 69 -18.05 -7.15 -5.01
CA LYS A 69 -16.83 -7.45 -4.25
C LYS A 69 -16.54 -8.94 -4.27
N TRP A 70 -15.28 -9.31 -4.14
CA TRP A 70 -14.86 -10.72 -4.04
C TRP A 70 -13.67 -10.86 -3.10
N PRO A 71 -13.57 -11.99 -2.38
CA PRO A 71 -12.47 -12.22 -1.46
C PRO A 71 -11.20 -12.63 -2.20
N LEU A 72 -10.06 -12.22 -1.63
CA LEU A 72 -8.73 -12.69 -1.96
C LEU A 72 -8.01 -13.07 -0.66
N THR A 73 -7.05 -13.96 -0.77
CA THR A 73 -6.23 -14.43 0.35
C THR A 73 -4.76 -14.17 0.07
N TYR A 74 -4.05 -13.65 1.05
CA TYR A 74 -2.58 -13.59 1.06
C TYR A 74 -2.08 -14.16 2.38
N LYS A 75 -1.41 -15.31 2.34
CA LYS A 75 -1.04 -16.06 3.56
C LYS A 75 -2.27 -16.25 4.48
N ASN A 76 -2.22 -15.72 5.69
CA ASN A 76 -3.30 -15.82 6.68
C ASN A 76 -4.31 -14.66 6.62
N LEU A 77 -4.11 -13.68 5.72
CA LEU A 77 -4.99 -12.54 5.58
C LEU A 77 -6.02 -12.78 4.47
N LYS A 78 -7.26 -12.39 4.74
CA LYS A 78 -8.34 -12.35 3.75
C LYS A 78 -8.81 -10.91 3.61
N PHE A 79 -9.09 -10.49 2.39
CA PHE A 79 -9.57 -9.14 2.13
C PHE A 79 -10.38 -9.08 0.84
N TYR A 80 -11.24 -8.08 0.75
CA TYR A 80 -12.08 -7.90 -0.43
C TYR A 80 -11.37 -7.06 -1.49
N ALA A 81 -11.47 -7.48 -2.76
CA ALA A 81 -11.29 -6.64 -3.91
C ALA A 81 -12.64 -6.06 -4.35
N LYS A 82 -12.65 -4.80 -4.84
CA LYS A 82 -13.80 -4.10 -5.43
C LYS A 82 -13.28 -3.22 -6.56
N LEU A 83 -14.03 -3.09 -7.65
CA LEU A 83 -13.70 -2.11 -8.69
C LEU A 83 -14.04 -0.71 -8.19
N THR A 84 -13.06 0.19 -8.17
CA THR A 84 -13.26 1.59 -7.77
C THR A 84 -13.41 2.49 -8.99
N PRO A 85 -14.04 3.68 -8.87
CA PRO A 85 -14.14 4.63 -9.98
C PRO A 85 -12.79 5.07 -10.57
N PHE A 86 -11.69 4.87 -9.83
CA PHE A 86 -10.33 5.33 -10.19
C PHE A 86 -9.42 4.21 -10.73
N LYS A 87 -9.91 3.23 -11.46
CA LYS A 87 -9.15 2.09 -12.02
C LYS A 87 -8.48 1.16 -11.00
N HIS A 88 -8.66 1.35 -9.71
CA HIS A 88 -8.07 0.51 -8.67
C HIS A 88 -9.04 -0.59 -8.22
N THR A 89 -8.46 -1.67 -7.70
CA THR A 89 -9.21 -2.81 -7.13
C THR A 89 -9.27 -2.78 -5.61
N GLY A 90 -8.74 -1.72 -4.99
CA GLY A 90 -8.58 -1.60 -3.54
C GLY A 90 -7.34 -2.31 -3.00
N ILE A 91 -6.59 -2.97 -3.85
CA ILE A 91 -5.42 -3.77 -3.49
C ILE A 91 -4.27 -3.37 -4.41
N PHE A 92 -3.11 -3.20 -3.82
CA PHE A 92 -1.85 -2.94 -4.49
C PHE A 92 -0.93 -4.15 -4.27
N PRO A 93 -0.89 -5.10 -5.22
CA PRO A 93 -0.21 -6.38 -5.02
C PRO A 93 1.30 -6.28 -4.78
N GLU A 94 1.92 -5.25 -5.31
CA GLU A 94 3.32 -4.91 -5.06
C GLU A 94 3.65 -4.66 -3.60
N GLN A 95 2.65 -4.26 -2.80
CA GLN A 95 2.80 -4.04 -1.37
C GLN A 95 2.92 -5.34 -0.55
N SER A 96 2.67 -6.50 -1.15
CA SER A 96 2.79 -7.78 -0.46
C SER A 96 4.18 -8.00 0.16
N ILE A 97 5.22 -7.47 -0.47
CA ILE A 97 6.59 -7.54 0.03
C ILE A 97 6.75 -6.69 1.31
N ASN A 98 6.05 -5.55 1.39
CA ASN A 98 6.03 -4.73 2.60
C ASN A 98 5.18 -5.37 3.68
N TRP A 99 4.08 -6.07 3.34
CA TRP A 99 3.32 -6.83 4.33
C TRP A 99 4.18 -7.94 4.96
N ASP A 100 5.01 -8.64 4.16
CA ASP A 100 5.96 -9.63 4.65
C ASP A 100 7.02 -9.02 5.58
N PHE A 101 7.56 -7.86 5.19
CA PHE A 101 8.52 -7.14 6.01
C PHE A 101 7.87 -6.66 7.33
N ILE A 102 6.62 -6.17 7.29
CA ILE A 102 5.88 -5.79 8.48
C ILE A 102 5.67 -7.00 9.40
N GLU A 103 5.25 -8.15 8.85
CA GLU A 103 5.09 -9.39 9.64
C GLU A 103 6.41 -9.86 10.27
N GLU A 104 7.54 -9.74 9.54
CA GLU A 104 8.87 -10.11 10.03
C GLU A 104 9.34 -9.20 11.17
N LYS A 105 9.18 -7.89 11.02
CA LYS A 105 9.71 -6.89 11.96
C LYS A 105 8.79 -6.58 13.13
N THR A 106 7.50 -6.88 13.03
CA THR A 106 6.53 -6.59 14.08
C THR A 106 6.73 -7.53 15.28
N VAL A 107 6.89 -6.93 16.45
CA VAL A 107 6.92 -7.63 17.74
C VAL A 107 5.55 -7.55 18.40
N GLU A 108 5.16 -8.60 19.12
CA GLU A 108 3.90 -8.63 19.87
C GLU A 108 3.82 -7.45 20.84
N GLN A 109 2.62 -6.83 20.97
CA GLN A 109 2.34 -5.64 21.78
C GLN A 109 3.03 -4.34 21.32
N SER A 110 3.81 -4.34 20.24
CA SER A 110 4.36 -3.11 19.66
C SER A 110 3.26 -2.16 19.17
N ASN A 111 3.53 -0.85 19.20
CA ASN A 111 2.64 0.19 18.70
C ASN A 111 3.01 0.54 17.25
N ILE A 112 2.12 0.28 16.30
CA ILE A 112 2.36 0.54 14.88
C ILE A 112 1.43 1.65 14.37
N LEU A 113 2.01 2.66 13.73
CA LEU A 113 1.29 3.72 13.03
C LEU A 113 1.27 3.44 11.53
N ASN A 114 0.09 3.40 10.93
CA ASN A 114 -0.07 3.32 9.48
C ASN A 114 -0.81 4.55 8.97
N LEU A 115 -0.14 5.38 8.18
CA LEU A 115 -0.62 6.62 7.59
C LEU A 115 -0.92 6.42 6.10
N PHE A 116 -1.98 7.06 5.59
CA PHE A 116 -2.54 6.82 4.26
C PHE A 116 -2.89 5.34 4.08
N ALA A 117 -3.50 4.79 5.12
CA ALA A 117 -3.56 3.34 5.33
C ALA A 117 -4.58 2.61 4.44
N TYR A 118 -5.41 3.35 3.70
CA TYR A 118 -6.34 2.91 2.66
C TYR A 118 -7.22 1.72 3.11
N THR A 119 -7.17 0.57 2.40
CA THR A 119 -7.98 -0.62 2.70
C THR A 119 -7.41 -1.49 3.82
N GLY A 120 -6.31 -1.07 4.44
CA GLY A 120 -5.81 -1.56 5.72
C GLY A 120 -4.99 -2.84 5.71
N ILE A 121 -4.60 -3.40 4.57
CA ILE A 121 -3.91 -4.71 4.56
C ILE A 121 -2.59 -4.67 5.33
N ALA A 122 -1.80 -3.58 5.22
CA ALA A 122 -0.59 -3.39 6.01
C ALA A 122 -0.89 -3.30 7.53
N SER A 123 -2.02 -2.68 7.91
CA SER A 123 -2.49 -2.65 9.30
C SER A 123 -2.86 -4.05 9.80
N LEU A 124 -3.51 -4.86 8.96
CA LEU A 124 -3.87 -6.24 9.29
C LEU A 124 -2.64 -7.13 9.43
N ALA A 125 -1.62 -6.95 8.59
CA ALA A 125 -0.35 -7.69 8.69
C ALA A 125 0.32 -7.45 10.06
N ALA A 126 0.38 -6.20 10.52
CA ALA A 126 0.90 -5.87 11.84
C ALA A 126 0.00 -6.42 12.98
N ALA A 127 -1.31 -6.27 12.86
CA ALA A 127 -2.27 -6.72 13.88
C ALA A 127 -2.28 -8.25 14.03
N ALA A 128 -2.11 -9.00 12.94
CA ALA A 128 -1.99 -10.45 12.96
C ALA A 128 -0.78 -10.93 13.78
N LYS A 129 0.28 -10.10 13.88
CA LYS A 129 1.46 -10.35 14.72
C LYS A 129 1.29 -9.90 16.17
N GLY A 130 0.09 -9.43 16.57
CA GLY A 130 -0.20 -9.02 17.92
C GLY A 130 0.14 -7.55 18.24
N ALA A 131 0.42 -6.73 17.25
CA ALA A 131 0.66 -5.29 17.44
C ALA A 131 -0.64 -4.55 17.76
N LYS A 132 -0.50 -3.41 18.45
CA LYS A 132 -1.52 -2.37 18.60
C LYS A 132 -1.38 -1.41 17.43
N VAL A 133 -2.37 -1.35 16.55
CA VAL A 133 -2.25 -0.58 15.31
C VAL A 133 -3.09 0.70 15.38
N THR A 134 -2.51 1.82 14.99
CA THR A 134 -3.25 3.05 14.69
C THR A 134 -3.29 3.22 13.17
N HIS A 135 -4.48 3.06 12.60
CA HIS A 135 -4.78 3.19 11.18
C HIS A 135 -5.37 4.56 10.89
N VAL A 136 -4.69 5.37 10.10
CA VAL A 136 -5.09 6.75 9.77
C VAL A 136 -5.28 6.87 8.26
N ASP A 137 -6.45 7.31 7.85
CA ASP A 137 -6.77 7.62 6.46
C ASP A 137 -7.74 8.79 6.38
N ALA A 138 -7.65 9.60 5.33
CA ALA A 138 -8.54 10.74 5.08
C ALA A 138 -9.90 10.33 4.48
N SER A 139 -10.04 9.08 4.02
CA SER A 139 -11.20 8.56 3.33
C SER A 139 -12.06 7.68 4.23
N LYS A 140 -13.24 8.16 4.60
CA LYS A 140 -14.21 7.36 5.36
C LYS A 140 -14.61 6.04 4.66
N PRO A 141 -14.82 6.00 3.33
CA PRO A 141 -15.06 4.74 2.62
C PRO A 141 -13.90 3.75 2.70
N SER A 142 -12.64 4.23 2.64
CA SER A 142 -11.45 3.39 2.77
C SER A 142 -11.37 2.73 4.15
N ILE A 143 -11.61 3.50 5.22
CA ILE A 143 -11.68 2.99 6.59
C ILE A 143 -12.81 1.96 6.75
N GLY A 144 -13.97 2.21 6.14
CA GLY A 144 -15.07 1.23 6.14
C GLY A 144 -14.67 -0.09 5.50
N TRP A 145 -13.97 -0.01 4.36
CA TRP A 145 -13.44 -1.19 3.66
C TRP A 145 -12.35 -1.91 4.49
N ALA A 146 -11.46 -1.16 5.14
CA ALA A 146 -10.44 -1.73 6.01
C ALA A 146 -11.04 -2.51 7.19
N LYS A 147 -12.17 -2.04 7.76
CA LYS A 147 -12.94 -2.77 8.79
C LYS A 147 -13.56 -4.06 8.24
N GLU A 148 -14.16 -4.03 7.03
CA GLU A 148 -14.64 -5.24 6.37
C GLU A 148 -13.49 -6.25 6.16
N ASN A 149 -12.28 -5.76 5.83
CA ASN A 149 -11.10 -6.61 5.68
C ASN A 149 -10.61 -7.18 7.01
N GLN A 150 -10.72 -6.43 8.11
CA GLN A 150 -10.44 -6.94 9.45
C GLN A 150 -11.39 -8.10 9.81
N GLU A 151 -12.68 -7.93 9.55
CA GLU A 151 -13.71 -8.93 9.84
C GLU A 151 -13.48 -10.22 9.05
N ILE A 152 -13.28 -10.15 7.71
CA ILE A 152 -13.07 -11.35 6.89
C ILE A 152 -11.72 -12.03 7.17
N SER A 153 -10.73 -11.28 7.67
CA SER A 153 -9.44 -11.81 8.14
C SER A 153 -9.53 -12.48 9.52
N GLU A 154 -10.70 -12.50 10.16
CA GLU A 154 -10.92 -13.05 11.51
C GLU A 154 -10.04 -12.38 12.59
N LEU A 155 -9.76 -11.06 12.42
CA LEU A 155 -8.93 -10.25 13.29
C LEU A 155 -9.74 -9.22 14.11
N SER A 156 -11.05 -9.42 14.26
CA SER A 156 -11.95 -8.47 14.95
C SER A 156 -11.60 -8.25 16.42
N ASP A 157 -10.92 -9.21 17.06
CA ASP A 157 -10.39 -9.13 18.43
C ASP A 157 -9.10 -8.33 18.55
N LYS A 158 -8.43 -8.03 17.43
CA LYS A 158 -7.13 -7.33 17.42
C LYS A 158 -7.31 -5.82 17.58
N PRO A 159 -6.46 -5.17 18.40
CA PRO A 159 -6.61 -3.75 18.71
C PRO A 159 -6.16 -2.87 17.54
N ILE A 160 -7.10 -2.47 16.68
CA ILE A 160 -6.88 -1.47 15.63
C ILE A 160 -7.69 -0.22 15.93
N ARG A 161 -7.00 0.90 16.13
CA ARG A 161 -7.58 2.23 16.31
C ARG A 161 -7.80 2.86 14.93
N TRP A 162 -9.06 3.00 14.49
CA TRP A 162 -9.46 3.57 13.22
C TRP A 162 -9.62 5.08 13.30
N ILE A 163 -8.87 5.84 12.54
CA ILE A 163 -8.82 7.30 12.60
C ILE A 163 -9.12 7.90 11.21
N LEU A 164 -10.17 8.69 11.12
CA LEU A 164 -10.48 9.51 9.95
C LEU A 164 -9.86 10.89 10.16
N ASP A 165 -8.73 11.16 9.52
CA ASP A 165 -7.96 12.39 9.73
C ASP A 165 -6.93 12.66 8.64
N ASP A 166 -6.44 13.91 8.59
CA ASP A 166 -5.23 14.29 7.86
C ASP A 166 -3.98 13.78 8.59
N ALA A 167 -3.01 13.25 7.85
CA ALA A 167 -1.81 12.64 8.41
C ALA A 167 -0.93 13.62 9.20
N ILE A 168 -0.76 14.87 8.70
CA ILE A 168 0.04 15.91 9.39
C ILE A 168 -0.69 16.40 10.63
N ALA A 169 -1.98 16.65 10.53
CA ALA A 169 -2.79 17.08 11.67
C ALA A 169 -2.81 16.00 12.76
N PHE A 170 -2.98 14.73 12.38
CA PHE A 170 -2.94 13.60 13.31
C PHE A 170 -1.58 13.49 14.01
N THR A 171 -0.48 13.41 13.25
CA THR A 171 0.86 13.25 13.83
C THR A 171 1.23 14.42 14.73
N SER A 172 0.88 15.66 14.36
CA SER A 172 1.07 16.83 15.21
C SER A 172 0.30 16.77 16.52
N ARG A 173 -0.88 16.14 16.56
CA ARG A 173 -1.64 15.93 17.81
C ARG A 173 -1.03 14.82 18.66
N GLU A 174 -0.58 13.73 18.07
CA GLU A 174 0.08 12.64 18.82
C GLU A 174 1.39 13.12 19.47
N LEU A 175 2.17 13.99 18.80
CA LEU A 175 3.34 14.64 19.40
C LEU A 175 2.98 15.43 20.66
N ARG A 176 1.92 16.26 20.61
CA ARG A 176 1.46 17.02 21.79
C ARG A 176 0.96 16.14 22.94
N ARG A 177 0.55 14.91 22.63
CA ARG A 177 0.10 13.90 23.63
C ARG A 177 1.24 13.06 24.19
N GLY A 178 2.45 13.19 23.64
CA GLY A 178 3.59 12.37 24.04
C GLY A 178 3.44 10.89 23.68
N VAL A 179 2.65 10.57 22.64
CA VAL A 179 2.49 9.17 22.16
C VAL A 179 3.69 8.80 21.32
N THR A 180 4.16 7.55 21.43
CA THR A 180 5.24 7.00 20.61
C THR A 180 4.84 5.72 19.91
N TYR A 181 5.53 5.42 18.81
CA TYR A 181 5.31 4.26 17.95
C TYR A 181 6.62 3.51 17.72
N ASP A 182 6.52 2.18 17.68
CA ASP A 182 7.66 1.29 17.41
C ASP A 182 7.87 1.06 15.92
N GLY A 183 6.80 1.16 15.13
CA GLY A 183 6.89 1.08 13.67
C GLY A 183 5.97 2.09 12.99
N ILE A 184 6.42 2.66 11.86
CA ILE A 184 5.64 3.63 11.10
C ILE A 184 5.62 3.23 9.62
N ILE A 185 4.43 3.21 9.04
CA ILE A 185 4.17 2.88 7.64
C ILE A 185 3.54 4.11 6.98
N MET A 186 4.06 4.52 5.83
CA MET A 186 3.60 5.67 5.07
C MET A 186 3.48 5.32 3.58
N ASP A 187 2.31 5.55 3.00
CA ASP A 187 2.06 5.39 1.55
C ASP A 187 1.38 6.64 0.97
N PRO A 188 2.05 7.81 1.06
CA PRO A 188 1.46 9.09 0.70
C PRO A 188 1.18 9.19 -0.80
N PRO A 189 0.03 9.76 -1.21
CA PRO A 189 -0.26 10.07 -2.59
C PRO A 189 0.59 11.25 -3.10
N VAL A 190 0.64 11.44 -4.43
CA VAL A 190 1.25 12.65 -5.03
C VAL A 190 0.48 13.90 -4.59
N TYR A 191 -0.86 13.85 -4.73
CA TYR A 191 -1.79 14.89 -4.32
C TYR A 191 -2.97 14.29 -3.58
N GLY A 192 -3.54 15.05 -2.67
CA GLY A 192 -4.72 14.62 -1.95
C GLY A 192 -5.37 15.74 -1.14
N HIS A 193 -6.47 15.39 -0.50
CA HIS A 193 -7.14 16.26 0.46
C HIS A 193 -7.45 15.49 1.74
N GLY A 194 -7.24 16.14 2.86
CA GLY A 194 -7.70 15.65 4.15
C GLY A 194 -9.23 15.76 4.28
N PRO A 195 -9.81 15.17 5.33
CA PRO A 195 -11.26 15.11 5.52
C PRO A 195 -11.92 16.48 5.72
N ASN A 196 -11.18 17.53 6.07
CA ASN A 196 -11.67 18.90 6.26
C ASN A 196 -11.16 19.86 5.16
N GLY A 197 -10.63 19.32 4.04
CA GLY A 197 -10.13 20.10 2.92
C GLY A 197 -8.65 20.49 3.02
N GLU A 198 -7.91 19.91 3.96
CA GLU A 198 -6.44 20.04 4.04
C GLU A 198 -5.83 19.62 2.70
N LYS A 199 -4.87 20.39 2.20
CA LYS A 199 -4.17 20.08 0.96
C LYS A 199 -2.92 19.28 1.24
N TRP A 200 -2.73 18.21 0.49
CA TRP A 200 -1.53 17.40 0.45
C TRP A 200 -0.86 17.55 -0.91
N ASP A 201 0.41 17.93 -0.91
CA ASP A 201 1.35 17.81 -2.03
C ASP A 201 2.56 17.05 -1.52
N PHE A 202 3.00 16.03 -2.23
CA PHE A 202 4.07 15.15 -1.76
C PHE A 202 5.36 15.94 -1.46
N ASN A 203 5.81 16.78 -2.40
CA ASN A 203 7.09 17.46 -2.25
C ASN A 203 7.09 18.49 -1.11
N ASP A 204 5.97 19.17 -0.91
CA ASP A 204 5.85 20.22 0.12
C ASP A 204 5.54 19.63 1.50
N SER A 205 4.74 18.55 1.55
CA SER A 205 4.15 18.03 2.79
C SER A 205 4.95 16.88 3.40
N PHE A 206 5.58 16.04 2.56
CA PHE A 206 6.26 14.83 3.03
C PHE A 206 7.43 15.10 3.99
N PRO A 207 8.30 16.11 3.76
CA PRO A 207 9.37 16.43 4.72
C PRO A 207 8.85 16.77 6.12
N LYS A 208 7.75 17.54 6.19
CA LYS A 208 7.10 17.89 7.45
C LYS A 208 6.47 16.68 8.15
N LEU A 209 5.81 15.82 7.37
CA LEU A 209 5.25 14.58 7.90
C LEU A 209 6.35 13.68 8.45
N LEU A 210 7.44 13.49 7.71
CA LEU A 210 8.57 12.66 8.12
C LEU A 210 9.24 13.21 9.39
N GLN A 211 9.38 14.52 9.51
CA GLN A 211 9.85 15.16 10.75
C GLN A 211 8.94 14.81 11.94
N ASN A 212 7.63 14.93 11.78
CA ASN A 212 6.70 14.51 12.84
C ASN A 212 6.87 13.02 13.18
N CYS A 213 6.93 12.17 12.16
CA CYS A 213 7.08 10.72 12.32
C CYS A 213 8.38 10.35 13.04
N SER A 214 9.49 11.00 12.72
CA SER A 214 10.77 10.76 13.41
C SER A 214 10.71 11.07 14.89
N LEU A 215 10.00 12.14 15.27
CA LEU A 215 9.78 12.53 16.67
C LEU A 215 8.75 11.64 17.40
N LEU A 216 7.94 10.90 16.67
CA LEU A 216 6.99 9.92 17.21
C LEU A 216 7.60 8.53 17.41
N LEU A 217 8.84 8.28 16.96
CA LEU A 217 9.48 6.98 17.19
C LEU A 217 9.76 6.79 18.69
N SER A 218 9.54 5.56 19.15
CA SER A 218 9.90 5.14 20.51
C SER A 218 11.43 5.09 20.68
N ASP A 219 11.91 4.90 21.89
CA ASP A 219 13.35 4.74 22.18
C ASP A 219 13.95 3.50 21.54
N ASN A 220 13.11 2.51 21.21
CA ASN A 220 13.52 1.24 20.58
C ASN A 220 12.67 0.95 19.34
N PRO A 221 12.73 1.80 18.31
CA PRO A 221 11.92 1.64 17.12
C PRO A 221 12.34 0.39 16.32
N LEU A 222 11.37 -0.23 15.67
CA LEU A 222 11.55 -1.45 14.89
C LEU A 222 11.80 -1.15 13.41
N PHE A 223 10.91 -0.32 12.81
CA PHE A 223 11.01 0.00 11.39
C PHE A 223 10.25 1.28 11.00
N VAL A 224 10.66 1.84 9.88
CA VAL A 224 9.92 2.86 9.11
C VAL A 224 9.85 2.42 7.66
N ILE A 225 8.66 2.47 7.05
CA ILE A 225 8.42 2.15 5.64
C ILE A 225 7.82 3.37 4.97
N VAL A 226 8.37 3.74 3.82
CA VAL A 226 7.81 4.75 2.92
C VAL A 226 7.69 4.16 1.53
N ASN A 227 6.50 4.29 0.95
CA ASN A 227 6.26 4.03 -0.46
C ASN A 227 5.90 5.33 -1.16
N ALA A 228 6.15 5.41 -2.46
CA ALA A 228 5.66 6.48 -3.28
C ALA A 228 5.35 5.96 -4.69
N TYR A 229 4.16 6.29 -5.18
CA TYR A 229 3.70 5.92 -6.50
C TYR A 229 3.44 7.16 -7.34
N ALA A 230 3.81 7.10 -8.62
CA ALA A 230 3.60 8.17 -9.60
C ALA A 230 4.22 9.54 -9.21
N VAL A 231 5.18 9.56 -8.30
CA VAL A 231 5.97 10.75 -7.98
C VAL A 231 7.09 10.93 -9.01
N SER A 232 7.41 12.18 -9.32
CA SER A 232 8.57 12.54 -10.16
C SER A 232 9.85 12.53 -9.30
N ALA A 233 10.16 11.37 -8.70
CA ALA A 233 11.26 11.20 -7.77
C ALA A 233 11.88 9.80 -7.90
N SER A 234 13.07 9.62 -7.33
CA SER A 234 13.77 8.33 -7.29
C SER A 234 13.77 7.74 -5.87
N SER A 235 14.03 6.43 -5.76
CA SER A 235 14.24 5.79 -4.47
C SER A 235 15.45 6.36 -3.70
N ILE A 236 16.43 6.94 -4.39
CA ILE A 236 17.57 7.64 -3.78
C ILE A 236 17.08 8.86 -3.00
N MET A 237 16.12 9.62 -3.52
CA MET A 237 15.54 10.76 -2.82
C MET A 237 14.86 10.31 -1.52
N LEU A 238 14.08 9.21 -1.58
CA LEU A 238 13.46 8.66 -0.36
C LEU A 238 14.50 8.20 0.66
N GLN A 239 15.56 7.55 0.20
CA GLN A 239 16.65 7.13 1.09
C GLN A 239 17.32 8.34 1.77
N ASN A 240 17.73 9.34 0.98
CA ASN A 240 18.43 10.50 1.50
C ASN A 240 17.60 11.24 2.57
N ILE A 241 16.31 11.46 2.31
CA ILE A 241 15.45 12.14 3.28
C ILE A 241 15.21 11.29 4.54
N LEU A 242 15.12 9.96 4.43
CA LEU A 242 15.02 9.11 5.61
C LEU A 242 16.31 9.14 6.44
N GLU A 243 17.47 9.15 5.80
CA GLU A 243 18.78 9.25 6.48
C GLU A 243 18.94 10.57 7.27
N ASP A 244 18.34 11.67 6.81
CA ASP A 244 18.36 12.95 7.50
C ASP A 244 17.52 12.95 8.79
N PHE A 245 16.45 12.16 8.85
CA PHE A 245 15.48 12.20 9.96
C PHE A 245 15.52 11.01 10.90
N LEU A 246 16.03 9.85 10.45
CA LEU A 246 15.98 8.61 11.21
C LEU A 246 17.32 8.30 11.90
N PRO A 247 17.32 7.59 13.03
CA PRO A 247 18.55 7.18 13.69
C PRO A 247 19.35 6.21 12.81
N LYS A 248 20.61 5.95 13.19
CA LYS A 248 21.42 4.93 12.52
C LYS A 248 20.73 3.56 12.57
N GLY A 249 20.69 2.88 11.44
CA GLY A 249 20.05 1.58 11.28
C GLY A 249 20.32 1.01 9.90
N ASN A 250 19.62 -0.07 9.56
CA ASN A 250 19.68 -0.68 8.25
C ASN A 250 18.72 0.05 7.29
N MET A 251 19.24 0.52 6.15
CA MET A 251 18.48 1.25 5.14
C MET A 251 18.40 0.44 3.85
N GLU A 252 17.20 0.26 3.33
CA GLU A 252 16.93 -0.36 2.04
C GLU A 252 16.10 0.59 1.19
N SER A 253 16.44 0.72 -0.09
CA SER A 253 15.67 1.52 -1.04
C SER A 253 15.69 0.91 -2.44
N GLY A 254 14.65 1.20 -3.22
CA GLY A 254 14.57 0.68 -4.58
C GLY A 254 13.18 0.80 -5.19
N GLU A 255 12.87 -0.13 -6.06
CA GLU A 255 11.59 -0.23 -6.76
C GLU A 255 10.79 -1.44 -6.32
N LEU A 256 9.48 -1.27 -6.21
CA LEU A 256 8.51 -2.36 -6.10
C LEU A 256 8.09 -2.75 -7.52
N ALA A 257 8.14 -4.03 -7.83
CA ALA A 257 7.82 -4.54 -9.16
C ALA A 257 6.88 -5.75 -9.11
N LEU A 258 6.03 -5.83 -10.11
CA LEU A 258 5.27 -7.00 -10.45
C LEU A 258 6.01 -7.80 -11.54
N GLU A 259 6.06 -9.11 -11.40
CA GLU A 259 6.71 -9.99 -12.37
C GLU A 259 5.67 -10.73 -13.21
N GLN A 260 5.77 -10.62 -14.53
CA GLN A 260 4.98 -11.40 -15.48
C GLN A 260 5.44 -12.86 -15.51
N GLN A 261 4.61 -13.76 -16.03
CA GLN A 261 4.97 -15.17 -16.23
C GLN A 261 6.25 -15.39 -17.07
N ASN A 262 6.53 -14.49 -17.99
CA ASN A 262 7.73 -14.55 -18.85
C ASN A 262 8.98 -13.91 -18.19
N GLY A 263 8.89 -13.50 -16.93
CA GLY A 263 9.98 -12.87 -16.18
C GLY A 263 10.15 -11.36 -16.39
N ARG A 264 9.33 -10.74 -17.26
CA ARG A 264 9.37 -9.26 -17.44
C ARG A 264 8.86 -8.58 -16.17
N LEU A 265 9.55 -7.52 -15.77
CA LEU A 265 9.17 -6.70 -14.63
C LEU A 265 8.38 -5.46 -15.07
N LEU A 266 7.36 -5.13 -14.28
CA LEU A 266 6.64 -3.88 -14.35
C LEU A 266 6.87 -3.14 -13.01
N SER A 267 7.56 -2.01 -13.06
CA SER A 267 7.74 -1.14 -11.88
C SER A 267 6.39 -0.52 -11.50
N THR A 268 6.07 -0.51 -10.22
CA THR A 268 4.79 -0.01 -9.71
C THR A 268 4.96 1.11 -8.69
N GLY A 269 6.18 1.36 -8.23
CA GLY A 269 6.49 2.44 -7.29
C GLY A 269 7.89 2.32 -6.74
N ILE A 270 8.29 3.33 -5.98
CA ILE A 270 9.55 3.35 -5.26
C ILE A 270 9.30 3.18 -3.75
N PHE A 271 10.29 2.64 -3.06
CA PHE A 271 10.24 2.49 -1.61
C PHE A 271 11.55 2.87 -0.94
N ALA A 272 11.48 3.21 0.33
CA ALA A 272 12.60 3.17 1.26
C ALA A 272 12.12 2.59 2.60
N ARG A 273 12.95 1.75 3.21
CA ARG A 273 12.70 1.11 4.51
C ARG A 273 13.91 1.27 5.40
N TRP A 274 13.64 1.67 6.61
CA TRP A 274 14.61 1.68 7.69
C TRP A 274 14.23 0.61 8.72
N SER A 275 15.21 -0.08 9.29
CA SER A 275 15.02 -0.94 10.46
C SER A 275 16.23 -0.86 11.38
N LYS A 276 15.98 -1.10 12.68
CA LYS A 276 17.04 -1.17 13.69
C LYS A 276 17.93 -2.40 13.51
#